data_b566f52b3093f66e38c5e57119f07d79
#
_entry.id   b566f52b3093f66e38c5e57119f07d79
#
_cell.length_a   1.000
_cell.length_b   1.000
_cell.length_c   1.000
_cell.angle_alpha   90.00
_cell.angle_beta   90.00
_cell.angle_gamma   90.00
#
_symmetry.space_group_name_H-M   'P 1'
#
loop_
_entity.id
_entity.type
_entity.pdbx_description
1 polymer ?
#
loop_
_entity_poly.entity_id
_entity_poly.type
_entity_poly.pdbx_seq_one_letter_code
_entity_poly.pdbx_strand_id
1 'polypeptide(L)'
;MKPKNSWILILTVCFLLIGLVVTSQAKSRQAYLDSLSSQSQENLVILWRGLHEKTLSLRAELYNLQQEESVLLDQTTESRASLESILKELERIQLFNGDVAVTGPGIEVLLDANSPIIHLELLDIVNELWNSGAEAVTVNDYRITSRTHIGTSVFSSEYYITINNIPVSYPISVKAIGNQQNLRAGLTITGGVIDTLNSFGIFPLIGDREELTLPKSGDSDNYKASS
;
A
#
# COMPACT_ATOMS: atom_id res chain seq x y z
N MET A 1 78.35 -20.62 9.13
CA MET A 1 77.09 -21.06 8.53
C MET A 1 76.08 -19.94 8.74
N LYS A 2 75.71 -19.20 7.70
CA LYS A 2 74.70 -18.14 7.76
C LYS A 2 73.28 -18.77 7.62
N PRO A 3 72.29 -18.34 8.39
CA PRO A 3 70.98 -18.93 8.34
C PRO A 3 70.24 -18.49 7.04
N LYS A 4 69.98 -19.47 6.20
CA LYS A 4 69.30 -19.33 4.89
C LYS A 4 67.78 -19.15 5.06
N ASN A 5 67.30 -18.99 6.31
CA ASN A 5 65.85 -19.00 6.64
C ASN A 5 65.26 -17.62 7.01
N SER A 6 66.09 -16.57 7.01
CA SER A 6 65.53 -15.21 7.38
C SER A 6 64.53 -14.67 6.38
N TRP A 7 64.64 -15.06 5.11
CA TRP A 7 63.64 -14.65 4.09
C TRP A 7 62.28 -15.32 4.26
N ILE A 8 62.27 -16.60 4.65
CA ILE A 8 61.07 -17.35 4.95
C ILE A 8 60.35 -16.73 6.18
N LEU A 9 61.14 -16.32 7.18
CA LEU A 9 60.62 -15.67 8.38
C LEU A 9 59.96 -14.30 8.07
N ILE A 10 60.57 -13.52 7.19
CA ILE A 10 59.99 -12.23 6.73
C ILE A 10 58.71 -12.50 5.93
N LEU A 11 58.64 -13.49 5.09
CA LEU A 11 57.51 -13.84 4.26
C LEU A 11 56.34 -14.35 5.11
N THR A 12 56.60 -15.16 6.16
CA THR A 12 55.55 -15.60 7.10
C THR A 12 54.97 -14.46 7.93
N VAL A 13 55.79 -13.49 8.36
CA VAL A 13 55.34 -12.30 9.08
C VAL A 13 54.47 -11.41 8.17
N CYS A 14 54.84 -11.22 6.90
CA CYS A 14 54.05 -10.49 5.92
C CYS A 14 52.65 -11.15 5.70
N PHE A 15 52.61 -12.47 5.52
CA PHE A 15 51.36 -13.20 5.36
C PHE A 15 50.49 -13.11 6.62
N LEU A 16 51.08 -13.15 7.82
CA LEU A 16 50.36 -12.99 9.08
C LEU A 16 49.78 -11.60 9.22
N LEU A 17 50.51 -10.55 8.83
CA LEU A 17 50.00 -9.18 8.83
C LEU A 17 48.87 -8.98 7.83
N ILE A 18 48.99 -9.52 6.61
CA ILE A 18 47.92 -9.46 5.61
C ILE A 18 46.69 -10.19 6.08
N GLY A 19 46.80 -11.37 6.68
CA GLY A 19 45.71 -12.11 7.28
C GLY A 19 44.98 -11.32 8.38
N LEU A 20 45.75 -10.61 9.22
CA LEU A 20 45.20 -9.77 10.29
C LEU A 20 44.47 -8.55 9.75
N VAL A 21 44.94 -7.91 8.69
CA VAL A 21 44.28 -6.80 8.00
C VAL A 21 42.98 -7.27 7.33
N VAL A 22 43.01 -8.40 6.63
CA VAL A 22 41.83 -8.96 5.94
C VAL A 22 40.72 -9.34 6.96
N THR A 23 41.11 -9.98 8.06
CA THR A 23 40.12 -10.34 9.13
C THR A 23 39.55 -9.11 9.84
N SER A 24 40.39 -8.06 10.04
CA SER A 24 39.90 -6.80 10.61
C SER A 24 38.92 -6.08 9.67
N GLN A 25 39.20 -6.05 8.37
CA GLN A 25 38.29 -5.46 7.37
C GLN A 25 37.00 -6.24 7.23
N ALA A 26 37.03 -7.58 7.30
CA ALA A 26 35.83 -8.41 7.25
C ALA A 26 34.91 -8.17 8.44
N LYS A 27 35.47 -8.08 9.66
CA LYS A 27 34.69 -7.73 10.87
C LYS A 27 34.09 -6.31 10.81
N SER A 28 34.82 -5.34 10.29
CA SER A 28 34.34 -3.96 10.16
C SER A 28 33.18 -3.85 9.15
N ARG A 29 33.21 -4.61 8.04
CA ARG A 29 32.09 -4.66 7.08
C ARG A 29 30.83 -5.29 7.67
N GLN A 30 30.99 -6.33 8.43
CA GLN A 30 29.84 -7.02 9.07
C GLN A 30 29.16 -6.13 10.10
N ALA A 31 29.93 -5.43 10.94
CA ALA A 31 29.42 -4.46 11.90
C ALA A 31 28.70 -3.27 11.24
N TYR A 32 29.18 -2.84 10.06
CA TYR A 32 28.54 -1.77 9.30
C TYR A 32 27.21 -2.20 8.68
N LEU A 33 27.13 -3.41 8.16
CA LEU A 33 25.87 -3.97 7.62
C LEU A 33 24.84 -4.24 8.72
N ASP A 34 25.27 -4.71 9.89
CA ASP A 34 24.39 -4.92 11.05
C ASP A 34 23.86 -3.59 11.61
N SER A 35 24.67 -2.52 11.58
CA SER A 35 24.22 -1.19 12.01
C SER A 35 23.19 -0.57 11.05
N LEU A 36 23.32 -0.80 9.74
CA LEU A 36 22.35 -0.33 8.75
C LEU A 36 21.03 -1.09 8.82
N SER A 37 21.07 -2.39 9.07
CA SER A 37 19.86 -3.21 9.20
C SER A 37 19.10 -2.89 10.48
N SER A 38 19.77 -2.63 11.60
CA SER A 38 19.13 -2.24 12.86
C SER A 38 18.52 -0.84 12.80
N GLN A 39 19.19 0.12 12.13
CA GLN A 39 18.63 1.48 11.92
C GLN A 39 17.37 1.46 11.05
N SER A 40 17.31 0.58 10.04
CA SER A 40 16.11 0.42 9.22
C SER A 40 14.93 -0.15 10.02
N GLN A 41 15.18 -1.13 10.87
CA GLN A 41 14.15 -1.72 11.74
C GLN A 41 13.66 -0.75 12.81
N GLU A 42 14.56 0.03 13.40
CA GLU A 42 14.21 1.05 14.41
C GLU A 42 13.33 2.17 13.81
N ASN A 43 13.66 2.64 12.63
CA ASN A 43 12.85 3.61 11.89
C ASN A 43 11.47 3.07 11.53
N LEU A 44 11.37 1.80 11.15
CA LEU A 44 10.11 1.14 10.84
C LEU A 44 9.21 1.03 12.09
N VAL A 45 9.80 0.69 13.24
CA VAL A 45 9.08 0.63 14.52
C VAL A 45 8.60 2.00 14.97
N ILE A 46 9.40 3.05 14.77
CA ILE A 46 9.01 4.44 15.09
C ILE A 46 7.86 4.89 14.18
N LEU A 47 7.95 4.60 12.88
CA LEU A 47 6.89 4.91 11.93
C LEU A 47 5.59 4.14 12.25
N TRP A 48 5.71 2.86 12.55
CA TRP A 48 4.58 2.03 12.96
C TRP A 48 3.91 2.54 14.23
N ARG A 49 4.70 2.93 15.26
CA ARG A 49 4.18 3.53 16.49
C ARG A 49 3.46 4.84 16.21
N GLY A 50 4.05 5.72 15.38
CA GLY A 50 3.44 7.00 15.02
C GLY A 50 2.10 6.83 14.27
N LEU A 51 2.03 5.87 13.35
CA LEU A 51 0.79 5.52 12.64
C LEU A 51 -0.24 4.89 13.58
N HIS A 52 0.19 4.02 14.49
CA HIS A 52 -0.69 3.39 15.47
C HIS A 52 -1.27 4.41 16.46
N GLU A 53 -0.43 5.32 16.95
CA GLU A 53 -0.84 6.42 17.83
C GLU A 53 -1.83 7.37 17.15
N LYS A 54 -1.58 7.70 15.87
CA LYS A 54 -2.50 8.49 15.06
C LYS A 54 -3.83 7.78 14.83
N THR A 55 -3.80 6.46 14.62
CA THR A 55 -5.02 5.64 14.49
C THR A 55 -5.81 5.62 15.80
N LEU A 56 -5.14 5.52 16.95
CA LEU A 56 -5.79 5.58 18.26
C LEU A 56 -6.37 6.96 18.54
N SER A 57 -5.67 8.04 18.20
CA SER A 57 -6.19 9.40 18.39
C SER A 57 -7.42 9.67 17.52
N LEU A 58 -7.41 9.22 16.26
CA LEU A 58 -8.56 9.33 15.37
C LEU A 58 -9.76 8.49 15.86
N ARG A 59 -9.51 7.31 16.44
CA ARG A 59 -10.57 6.50 17.07
C ARG A 59 -11.15 7.16 18.31
N ALA A 60 -10.31 7.79 19.13
CA ALA A 60 -10.76 8.55 20.29
C ALA A 60 -11.58 9.78 19.88
N GLU A 61 -11.19 10.46 18.82
CA GLU A 61 -11.93 11.57 18.24
C GLU A 61 -13.30 11.13 17.68
N LEU A 62 -13.32 10.00 16.97
CA LEU A 62 -14.56 9.36 16.53
C LEU A 62 -15.49 9.01 17.70
N TYR A 63 -14.95 8.45 18.76
CA TYR A 63 -15.73 8.11 19.96
C TYR A 63 -16.29 9.37 20.65
N ASN A 64 -15.46 10.42 20.75
CA ASN A 64 -15.89 11.70 21.31
C ASN A 64 -16.98 12.36 20.46
N LEU A 65 -16.83 12.34 19.12
CA LEU A 65 -17.85 12.84 18.20
C LEU A 65 -19.15 12.04 18.28
N GLN A 66 -19.08 10.72 18.45
CA GLN A 66 -20.27 9.88 18.67
C GLN A 66 -20.97 10.15 20.02
N GLN A 67 -20.17 10.44 21.06
CA GLN A 67 -20.73 10.86 22.35
C GLN A 67 -21.36 12.25 22.27
N GLU A 68 -20.73 13.18 21.57
CA GLU A 68 -21.28 14.53 21.36
C GLU A 68 -22.59 14.48 20.55
N GLU A 69 -22.65 13.60 19.54
CA GLU A 69 -23.89 13.27 18.82
C GLU A 69 -25.00 12.79 19.77
N SER A 70 -24.70 11.87 20.69
CA SER A 70 -25.68 11.34 21.62
C SER A 70 -26.21 12.37 22.61
N VAL A 71 -25.37 13.33 22.99
CA VAL A 71 -25.78 14.45 23.89
C VAL A 71 -26.57 15.53 23.14
N LEU A 72 -26.24 15.76 21.85
CA LEU A 72 -26.94 16.73 21.01
C LEU A 72 -28.35 16.25 20.58
N LEU A 73 -28.56 14.93 20.52
CA LEU A 73 -29.87 14.34 20.26
C LEU A 73 -30.91 14.67 21.37
N ASP A 74 -30.44 14.95 22.57
CA ASP A 74 -31.28 15.28 23.73
C ASP A 74 -31.62 16.79 23.85
N GLN A 75 -30.99 17.66 23.07
CA GLN A 75 -31.20 19.11 23.08
C GLN A 75 -31.72 19.66 21.74
N THR A 76 -33.03 19.95 21.77
CA THR A 76 -33.89 20.79 20.91
C THR A 76 -33.33 21.58 19.70
N THR A 77 -34.08 21.50 18.63
CA THR A 77 -34.35 22.36 17.43
C THR A 77 -33.26 23.24 16.80
N GLU A 78 -32.36 23.85 17.51
CA GLU A 78 -31.19 24.58 16.91
C GLU A 78 -30.07 23.64 16.52
N SER A 79 -30.05 22.43 17.05
CA SER A 79 -29.03 21.40 16.83
C SER A 79 -29.19 20.64 15.51
N ARG A 80 -30.32 20.78 14.78
CA ARG A 80 -30.56 19.99 13.55
C ARG A 80 -29.58 20.26 12.44
N ALA A 81 -29.17 21.50 12.22
CA ALA A 81 -28.19 21.86 11.18
C ALA A 81 -26.79 21.34 11.53
N SER A 82 -26.44 21.36 12.81
CA SER A 82 -25.17 20.81 13.32
C SER A 82 -25.15 19.28 13.24
N LEU A 83 -26.25 18.62 13.59
CA LEU A 83 -26.47 17.18 13.45
C LEU A 83 -26.35 16.73 12.00
N GLU A 84 -26.94 17.46 11.06
CA GLU A 84 -26.87 17.14 9.64
C GLU A 84 -25.43 17.21 9.10
N SER A 85 -24.64 18.18 9.57
CA SER A 85 -23.24 18.28 9.20
C SER A 85 -22.39 17.13 9.78
N ILE A 86 -22.65 16.72 11.03
CA ILE A 86 -21.98 15.60 11.69
C ILE A 86 -22.35 14.26 11.02
N LEU A 87 -23.62 14.08 10.67
CA LEU A 87 -24.07 12.89 9.95
C LEU A 87 -23.43 12.78 8.56
N LYS A 88 -23.32 13.90 7.84
CA LYS A 88 -22.59 13.94 6.56
C LYS A 88 -21.09 13.60 6.71
N GLU A 89 -20.48 14.07 7.78
CA GLU A 89 -19.09 13.75 8.05
C GLU A 89 -18.92 12.27 8.46
N LEU A 90 -19.85 11.74 9.23
CA LEU A 90 -19.90 10.31 9.59
C LEU A 90 -20.05 9.44 8.33
N GLU A 91 -20.99 9.78 7.44
CA GLU A 91 -21.15 9.11 6.15
C GLU A 91 -19.85 9.14 5.34
N ARG A 92 -19.21 10.30 5.28
CA ARG A 92 -17.95 10.46 4.58
C ARG A 92 -16.85 9.57 5.15
N ILE A 93 -16.73 9.50 6.47
CA ILE A 93 -15.77 8.65 7.17
C ILE A 93 -16.08 7.17 6.90
N GLN A 94 -17.34 6.76 6.92
CA GLN A 94 -17.76 5.39 6.59
C GLN A 94 -17.41 5.02 5.13
N LEU A 95 -17.58 5.97 4.21
CA LEU A 95 -17.18 5.81 2.81
C LEU A 95 -15.66 5.58 2.69
N PHE A 96 -14.85 6.42 3.34
CA PHE A 96 -13.39 6.31 3.32
C PHE A 96 -12.88 5.03 3.98
N ASN A 97 -13.50 4.62 5.07
CA ASN A 97 -13.15 3.38 5.75
C ASN A 97 -13.63 2.13 4.99
N GLY A 98 -14.52 2.32 4.01
CA GLY A 98 -15.13 1.22 3.27
C GLY A 98 -16.13 0.43 4.09
N ASP A 99 -16.71 1.00 5.14
CA ASP A 99 -17.66 0.31 6.02
C ASP A 99 -19.03 0.13 5.35
N VAL A 100 -19.28 0.85 4.25
CA VAL A 100 -20.52 0.78 3.47
C VAL A 100 -20.21 0.53 1.99
N ALA A 101 -21.12 -0.17 1.33
CA ALA A 101 -21.11 -0.27 -0.13
C ALA A 101 -21.43 1.08 -0.75
N VAL A 102 -20.84 1.37 -1.91
CA VAL A 102 -20.99 2.64 -2.62
C VAL A 102 -21.43 2.37 -4.04
N THR A 103 -22.41 3.15 -4.52
CA THR A 103 -22.85 3.11 -5.90
C THR A 103 -22.76 4.49 -6.52
N GLY A 104 -22.19 4.60 -7.72
CA GLY A 104 -22.07 5.87 -8.44
C GLY A 104 -21.38 5.71 -9.79
N PRO A 105 -21.30 6.81 -10.54
CA PRO A 105 -20.54 6.83 -11.79
C PRO A 105 -19.04 6.70 -11.52
N GLY A 106 -18.32 6.16 -12.50
CA GLY A 106 -16.88 5.99 -12.34
C GLY A 106 -16.22 5.38 -13.56
N ILE A 107 -15.04 4.84 -13.37
CA ILE A 107 -14.28 4.17 -14.41
C ILE A 107 -13.84 2.77 -13.96
N GLU A 108 -13.60 1.92 -14.94
CA GLU A 108 -13.03 0.60 -14.75
C GLU A 108 -11.75 0.48 -15.58
N VAL A 109 -10.66 0.07 -14.95
CA VAL A 109 -9.38 -0.23 -15.60
C VAL A 109 -9.21 -1.74 -15.56
N LEU A 110 -9.15 -2.35 -16.74
CA LEU A 110 -8.99 -3.79 -16.89
C LEU A 110 -7.57 -4.14 -17.34
N LEU A 111 -6.92 -5.01 -16.60
CA LEU A 111 -5.58 -5.52 -16.85
C LEU A 111 -5.67 -7.00 -17.20
N ASP A 112 -5.17 -7.35 -18.38
CA ASP A 112 -5.23 -8.73 -18.88
C ASP A 112 -4.04 -9.56 -18.36
N ALA A 113 -4.24 -10.86 -18.30
CA ALA A 113 -3.22 -11.85 -17.93
C ALA A 113 -2.04 -11.93 -18.93
N ASN A 114 -2.25 -11.51 -20.18
CA ASN A 114 -1.19 -11.50 -21.19
C ASN A 114 -0.13 -10.43 -20.97
N SER A 115 -0.39 -9.45 -20.10
CA SER A 115 0.49 -8.35 -19.75
C SER A 115 0.54 -8.21 -18.24
N PRO A 116 1.20 -9.15 -17.55
CA PRO A 116 1.22 -9.18 -16.10
C PRO A 116 1.94 -7.95 -15.54
N ILE A 117 1.33 -7.34 -14.53
CA ILE A 117 1.89 -6.23 -13.75
C ILE A 117 2.48 -6.72 -12.44
N ILE A 118 3.33 -5.92 -11.82
CA ILE A 118 3.76 -6.12 -10.45
C ILE A 118 2.88 -5.30 -9.47
N HIS A 119 3.01 -5.56 -8.19
CA HIS A 119 2.21 -4.89 -7.15
C HIS A 119 2.44 -3.37 -7.10
N LEU A 120 3.64 -2.89 -7.47
CA LEU A 120 3.95 -1.45 -7.49
C LEU A 120 3.14 -0.72 -8.57
N GLU A 121 3.04 -1.29 -9.77
CA GLU A 121 2.24 -0.73 -10.86
C GLU A 121 0.74 -0.70 -10.51
N LEU A 122 0.25 -1.74 -9.83
CA LEU A 122 -1.12 -1.73 -9.32
C LEU A 122 -1.31 -0.63 -8.27
N LEU A 123 -0.34 -0.44 -7.38
CA LEU A 123 -0.35 0.60 -6.36
C LEU A 123 -0.33 2.00 -7.00
N ASP A 124 0.45 2.18 -8.06
CA ASP A 124 0.51 3.44 -8.79
C ASP A 124 -0.83 3.79 -9.46
N ILE A 125 -1.52 2.80 -10.07
CA ILE A 125 -2.87 2.99 -10.60
C ILE A 125 -3.84 3.43 -9.49
N VAL A 126 -3.82 2.75 -8.35
CA VAL A 126 -4.69 3.05 -7.21
C VAL A 126 -4.41 4.44 -6.66
N ASN A 127 -3.14 4.81 -6.49
CA ASN A 127 -2.74 6.13 -6.01
C ASN A 127 -3.16 7.24 -6.96
N GLU A 128 -3.01 7.02 -8.28
CA GLU A 128 -3.41 8.00 -9.27
C GLU A 128 -4.91 8.21 -9.30
N LEU A 129 -5.70 7.14 -9.11
CA LEU A 129 -7.15 7.25 -8.96
C LEU A 129 -7.55 8.10 -7.74
N TRP A 130 -6.90 7.88 -6.60
CA TRP A 130 -7.11 8.71 -5.39
C TRP A 130 -6.72 10.16 -5.62
N ASN A 131 -5.58 10.42 -6.25
CA ASN A 131 -5.10 11.76 -6.59
C ASN A 131 -6.05 12.48 -7.55
N SER A 132 -6.70 11.72 -8.43
CA SER A 132 -7.67 12.23 -9.42
C SER A 132 -9.07 12.43 -8.83
N GLY A 133 -9.26 12.22 -7.54
CA GLY A 133 -10.50 12.49 -6.83
C GLY A 133 -11.47 11.30 -6.80
N ALA A 134 -10.97 10.06 -6.79
CA ALA A 134 -11.82 8.91 -6.53
C ALA A 134 -12.41 8.99 -5.11
N GLU A 135 -13.69 8.66 -4.98
CA GLU A 135 -14.40 8.57 -3.70
C GLU A 135 -14.28 7.15 -3.12
N ALA A 136 -14.12 6.16 -3.97
CA ALA A 136 -13.99 4.77 -3.62
C ALA A 136 -13.24 4.01 -4.71
N VAL A 137 -12.36 3.07 -4.31
CA VAL A 137 -11.61 2.23 -5.24
C VAL A 137 -11.72 0.77 -4.80
N THR A 138 -11.84 -0.14 -5.78
CA THR A 138 -11.72 -1.58 -5.57
C THR A 138 -10.74 -2.17 -6.57
N VAL A 139 -10.09 -3.26 -6.18
CA VAL A 139 -9.34 -4.12 -7.08
C VAL A 139 -10.01 -5.48 -7.04
N ASN A 140 -10.56 -5.91 -8.16
CA ASN A 140 -11.54 -6.98 -8.25
C ASN A 140 -12.69 -6.69 -7.26
N ASP A 141 -12.91 -7.55 -6.27
CA ASP A 141 -13.95 -7.37 -5.26
C ASP A 141 -13.41 -6.82 -3.93
N TYR A 142 -12.10 -6.48 -3.88
CA TYR A 142 -11.47 -5.97 -2.66
C TYR A 142 -11.56 -4.45 -2.60
N ARG A 143 -12.28 -3.93 -1.59
CA ARG A 143 -12.31 -2.49 -1.30
C ARG A 143 -10.95 -2.01 -0.83
N ILE A 144 -10.40 -1.03 -1.52
CA ILE A 144 -9.14 -0.41 -1.15
C ILE A 144 -9.40 0.71 -0.14
N THR A 145 -8.76 0.62 1.01
CA THR A 145 -8.86 1.57 2.12
C THR A 145 -7.48 1.83 2.68
N SER A 146 -7.37 2.73 3.66
CA SER A 146 -6.11 2.99 4.38
C SER A 146 -5.56 1.76 5.13
N ARG A 147 -6.37 0.72 5.32
CA ARG A 147 -5.99 -0.53 5.98
C ARG A 147 -5.62 -1.64 5.01
N THR A 148 -5.83 -1.43 3.71
CA THR A 148 -5.57 -2.43 2.68
C THR A 148 -4.09 -2.50 2.38
N HIS A 149 -3.53 -3.69 2.42
CA HIS A 149 -2.16 -3.97 2.04
C HIS A 149 -2.12 -4.59 0.64
N ILE A 150 -1.43 -3.92 -0.29
CA ILE A 150 -1.13 -4.44 -1.62
C ILE A 150 0.34 -4.89 -1.61
N GLY A 151 0.60 -6.13 -1.92
CA GLY A 151 1.93 -6.70 -1.86
C GLY A 151 2.13 -7.85 -2.85
N THR A 152 3.17 -8.64 -2.61
CA THR A 152 3.45 -9.85 -3.39
C THR A 152 3.62 -11.05 -2.48
N SER A 153 3.25 -12.20 -2.98
CA SER A 153 3.63 -13.49 -2.41
C SER A 153 4.25 -14.37 -3.49
N VAL A 154 5.09 -15.31 -3.05
CA VAL A 154 5.71 -16.32 -3.92
C VAL A 154 5.11 -17.68 -3.55
N PHE A 155 4.48 -18.31 -4.51
CA PHE A 155 3.97 -19.67 -4.35
C PHE A 155 4.44 -20.53 -5.53
N SER A 156 5.04 -21.67 -5.27
CA SER A 156 5.58 -22.59 -6.30
C SER A 156 6.52 -21.91 -7.31
N SER A 157 7.34 -20.93 -6.86
CA SER A 157 8.25 -20.13 -7.69
C SER A 157 7.58 -19.13 -8.63
N GLU A 158 6.28 -18.91 -8.51
CA GLU A 158 5.55 -17.86 -9.20
C GLU A 158 5.23 -16.69 -8.27
N TYR A 159 5.23 -15.47 -8.84
CA TYR A 159 4.91 -14.23 -8.13
C TYR A 159 3.44 -13.90 -8.33
N TYR A 160 2.74 -13.69 -7.21
CA TYR A 160 1.34 -13.26 -7.20
C TYR A 160 1.21 -11.91 -6.52
N ILE A 161 0.42 -11.03 -7.11
CA ILE A 161 -0.04 -9.83 -6.41
C ILE A 161 -1.01 -10.25 -5.32
N THR A 162 -0.88 -9.67 -4.14
CA THR A 162 -1.75 -9.97 -3.01
C THR A 162 -2.42 -8.71 -2.49
N ILE A 163 -3.67 -8.84 -2.08
CA ILE A 163 -4.41 -7.84 -1.31
C ILE A 163 -4.72 -8.47 0.05
N ASN A 164 -4.25 -7.86 1.13
CA ASN A 164 -4.35 -8.39 2.49
C ASN A 164 -3.87 -9.86 2.59
N ASN A 165 -2.77 -10.18 1.92
CA ASN A 165 -2.17 -11.52 1.81
C ASN A 165 -2.98 -12.55 1.00
N ILE A 166 -4.07 -12.14 0.35
CA ILE A 166 -4.87 -13.00 -0.52
C ILE A 166 -4.44 -12.76 -1.97
N PRO A 167 -4.06 -13.80 -2.73
CA PRO A 167 -3.68 -13.67 -4.12
C PRO A 167 -4.82 -13.13 -5.00
N VAL A 168 -4.49 -12.19 -5.87
CA VAL A 168 -5.43 -11.61 -6.85
C VAL A 168 -5.27 -12.34 -8.18
N SER A 169 -6.38 -12.78 -8.74
CA SER A 169 -6.41 -13.49 -10.04
C SER A 169 -6.61 -12.51 -11.19
N TYR A 170 -5.99 -12.78 -12.32
CA TYR A 170 -6.28 -12.11 -13.59
C TYR A 170 -7.61 -12.59 -14.20
N PRO A 171 -8.32 -11.75 -14.99
CA PRO A 171 -8.01 -10.34 -15.20
C PRO A 171 -8.17 -9.51 -13.93
N ILE A 172 -7.29 -8.48 -13.76
CA ILE A 172 -7.41 -7.57 -12.64
C ILE A 172 -8.27 -6.38 -13.09
N SER A 173 -9.39 -6.17 -12.41
CA SER A 173 -10.29 -5.05 -12.63
C SER A 173 -10.13 -4.04 -11.49
N VAL A 174 -9.63 -2.85 -11.80
CA VAL A 174 -9.58 -1.73 -10.87
C VAL A 174 -10.76 -0.82 -11.16
N LYS A 175 -11.69 -0.70 -10.21
CA LYS A 175 -12.89 0.13 -10.35
C LYS A 175 -12.78 1.30 -9.39
N ALA A 176 -13.13 2.49 -9.88
CA ALA A 176 -13.15 3.72 -9.08
C ALA A 176 -14.43 4.49 -9.31
N ILE A 177 -15.09 4.90 -8.23
CA ILE A 177 -16.24 5.80 -8.24
C ILE A 177 -15.72 7.24 -8.10
N GLY A 178 -16.27 8.15 -8.89
CA GLY A 178 -15.92 9.57 -8.92
C GLY A 178 -16.22 10.21 -10.28
N ASN A 179 -15.77 11.44 -10.48
CA ASN A 179 -15.93 12.10 -11.75
C ASN A 179 -15.11 11.39 -12.85
N GLN A 180 -15.79 10.78 -13.81
CA GLN A 180 -15.19 9.98 -14.88
C GLN A 180 -14.13 10.74 -15.67
N GLN A 181 -14.37 12.02 -15.98
CA GLN A 181 -13.43 12.83 -16.74
C GLN A 181 -12.13 13.10 -15.98
N ASN A 182 -12.24 13.42 -14.69
CA ASN A 182 -11.09 13.65 -13.82
C ASN A 182 -10.28 12.37 -13.61
N LEU A 183 -10.95 11.26 -13.31
CA LEU A 183 -10.31 9.96 -13.10
C LEU A 183 -9.57 9.49 -14.35
N ARG A 184 -10.22 9.61 -15.52
CA ARG A 184 -9.59 9.29 -16.81
C ARG A 184 -8.41 10.20 -17.11
N ALA A 185 -8.59 11.52 -16.93
CA ALA A 185 -7.55 12.51 -17.21
C ALA A 185 -6.30 12.27 -16.35
N GLY A 186 -6.47 11.98 -15.06
CA GLY A 186 -5.35 11.66 -14.18
C GLY A 186 -4.58 10.43 -14.63
N LEU A 187 -5.27 9.33 -14.93
CA LEU A 187 -4.61 8.12 -15.41
C LEU A 187 -3.87 8.32 -16.73
N THR A 188 -4.43 9.12 -17.66
CA THR A 188 -3.91 9.30 -19.03
C THR A 188 -3.08 10.56 -19.22
N ILE A 189 -2.70 11.24 -18.14
CA ILE A 189 -1.81 12.40 -18.22
C ILE A 189 -0.47 12.00 -18.85
N THR A 190 0.09 12.85 -19.69
CA THR A 190 1.38 12.58 -20.36
C THR A 190 2.49 12.34 -19.33
N GLY A 191 3.19 11.22 -19.43
CA GLY A 191 4.18 10.76 -18.47
C GLY A 191 3.58 10.16 -17.19
N GLY A 192 2.26 9.93 -17.15
CA GLY A 192 1.56 9.31 -16.04
C GLY A 192 1.63 7.77 -16.03
N VAL A 193 0.78 7.18 -15.20
CA VAL A 193 0.81 5.73 -14.97
C VAL A 193 0.53 4.92 -16.22
N ILE A 194 -0.44 5.34 -17.04
CA ILE A 194 -0.78 4.63 -18.31
C ILE A 194 0.35 4.71 -19.31
N ASP A 195 0.98 5.86 -19.47
CA ASP A 195 2.13 6.02 -20.37
C ASP A 195 3.31 5.14 -19.92
N THR A 196 3.53 5.04 -18.63
CA THR A 196 4.54 4.17 -18.03
C THR A 196 4.23 2.71 -18.33
N LEU A 197 3.01 2.25 -18.10
CA LEU A 197 2.57 0.88 -18.41
C LEU A 197 2.71 0.57 -19.90
N ASN A 198 2.27 1.48 -20.77
CA ASN A 198 2.40 1.36 -22.22
C ASN A 198 3.86 1.20 -22.65
N SER A 199 4.80 1.89 -21.99
CA SER A 199 6.23 1.76 -22.26
C SER A 199 6.79 0.36 -21.94
N PHE A 200 6.16 -0.35 -21.02
CA PHE A 200 6.45 -1.74 -20.69
C PHE A 200 5.66 -2.75 -21.54
N GLY A 201 4.87 -2.28 -22.49
CA GLY A 201 4.04 -3.12 -23.36
C GLY A 201 2.75 -3.61 -22.70
N ILE A 202 2.32 -2.97 -21.63
CA ILE A 202 1.09 -3.23 -20.90
C ILE A 202 0.05 -2.18 -21.33
N PHE A 203 -1.07 -2.61 -21.89
CA PHE A 203 -2.11 -1.74 -22.41
C PHE A 203 -3.43 -1.94 -21.66
N PRO A 204 -3.64 -1.25 -20.54
CA PRO A 204 -4.88 -1.37 -19.77
C PRO A 204 -6.08 -0.86 -20.58
N LEU A 205 -7.22 -1.52 -20.46
CA LEU A 205 -8.47 -1.04 -21.04
C LEU A 205 -9.20 -0.18 -20.01
N ILE A 206 -9.45 1.09 -20.36
CA ILE A 206 -10.16 2.03 -19.50
C ILE A 206 -11.57 2.24 -20.05
N GLY A 207 -12.59 1.85 -19.28
CA GLY A 207 -13.99 2.00 -19.62
C GLY A 207 -14.71 2.95 -18.64
N ASP A 208 -15.53 3.86 -19.17
CA ASP A 208 -16.44 4.65 -18.35
C ASP A 208 -17.65 3.80 -17.95
N ARG A 209 -18.11 3.96 -16.73
CA ARG A 209 -19.28 3.25 -16.17
C ARG A 209 -20.22 4.28 -15.57
N GLU A 210 -21.45 4.31 -16.04
CA GLU A 210 -22.47 5.22 -15.49
C GLU A 210 -22.89 4.81 -14.09
N GLU A 211 -22.83 3.51 -13.79
CA GLU A 211 -23.17 2.96 -12.49
C GLU A 211 -22.22 1.83 -12.13
N LEU A 212 -21.47 2.02 -11.05
CA LEU A 212 -20.62 1.04 -10.41
C LEU A 212 -21.09 0.84 -8.98
N THR A 213 -21.21 -0.41 -8.55
CA THR A 213 -21.41 -0.74 -7.12
C THR A 213 -20.15 -1.37 -6.59
N LEU A 214 -19.55 -0.73 -5.60
CA LEU A 214 -18.36 -1.21 -4.91
C LEU A 214 -18.76 -1.77 -3.54
N PRO A 215 -18.31 -2.98 -3.18
CA PRO A 215 -18.67 -3.63 -1.92
C PRO A 215 -18.05 -2.90 -0.72
N LYS A 216 -18.55 -3.21 0.47
CA LYS A 216 -17.89 -2.80 1.72
C LYS A 216 -16.59 -3.61 1.92
N SER A 217 -15.69 -3.06 2.71
CA SER A 217 -14.46 -3.73 3.12
C SER A 217 -14.80 -4.96 3.99
N GLY A 218 -14.18 -6.12 3.66
CA GLY A 218 -14.40 -7.37 4.39
C GLY A 218 -15.47 -8.30 3.80
N ASP A 219 -16.30 -7.85 2.88
CA ASP A 219 -17.25 -8.77 2.20
C ASP A 219 -16.55 -9.76 1.26
N SER A 220 -15.41 -9.37 0.69
CA SER A 220 -14.59 -10.23 -0.16
C SER A 220 -13.94 -11.41 0.57
N ASP A 221 -13.73 -11.29 1.88
CA ASP A 221 -13.14 -12.37 2.69
C ASP A 221 -14.14 -13.53 2.90
N ASN A 222 -15.44 -13.26 2.84
CA ASN A 222 -16.50 -14.26 3.00
C ASN A 222 -16.77 -15.09 1.72
N TYR A 223 -16.43 -14.56 0.53
CA TYR A 223 -16.75 -15.23 -0.73
C TYR A 223 -15.84 -16.43 -1.05
N LYS A 224 -14.63 -16.48 -0.49
CA LYS A 224 -13.67 -17.57 -0.70
C LYS A 224 -13.75 -18.71 0.32
N ALA A 225 -14.51 -18.54 1.39
CA ALA A 225 -14.72 -19.62 2.38
C ALA A 225 -15.84 -20.60 1.99
N SER A 226 -16.55 -20.36 0.88
CA SER A 226 -17.71 -21.15 0.42
C SER A 226 -17.56 -21.81 -0.97
N SER A 227 -16.29 -21.90 -1.47
CA SER A 227 -15.99 -22.54 -2.77
C SER A 227 -15.10 -23.74 -2.61
#